data_20312d94bded9ee5a2345539691c32be
#
_entry.id   20312d94bded9ee5a2345539691c32be
#
_cell.length_a   1.000
_cell.length_b   1.000
_cell.length_c   1.000
_cell.angle_alpha   90.00
_cell.angle_beta   90.00
_cell.angle_gamma   90.00
#
_symmetry.space_group_name_H-M   'P 1'
#
loop_
_entity.id
_entity.type
_entity.pdbx_description
1 polymer ?
#
loop_
_entity_poly.entity_id
_entity_poly.type
_entity_poly.pdbx_seq_one_letter_code
_entity_poly.pdbx_strand_id
1 'polypeptide(L)'
;EMPKRTLADKGIAGPTAAHVIEDVHTPLNLAYLTFTTGTSAFQNIVGVTYAELPARIRASVRILERAGLKHGDKLLVTYPPLVNVFSGQALKDFGLKCSFLVRSSRDAFLAALYKERPAAVVGESAFLRAALTDAKNMGVAEDLPKGVKLLTAGTPLDLELLPVAQELLQAEVHDLYGCQEIGWLAMDGIPVRDDIELTPAAIRGGQQYYELIAGGLPMGDSFPCSESGHVCNKAGKIITYRRERTYPEYEVIVKATTLASA
;
A
#
# COMPACT_ATOMS: atom_id res chain seq x y z
N GLU A 1 -22.54 -8.80 -13.42
CA GLU A 1 -22.45 -7.82 -12.31
C GLU A 1 -22.54 -8.57 -11.00
N MET A 2 -21.56 -8.43 -10.13
CA MET A 2 -21.67 -8.93 -8.76
C MET A 2 -22.74 -8.13 -8.01
N PRO A 3 -23.68 -8.77 -7.33
CA PRO A 3 -24.66 -8.05 -6.52
C PRO A 3 -23.91 -7.31 -5.39
N LYS A 4 -24.03 -6.00 -5.38
CA LYS A 4 -23.53 -5.16 -4.29
C LYS A 4 -24.49 -5.35 -3.10
N ARG A 5 -24.10 -6.19 -2.15
CA ARG A 5 -24.80 -6.30 -0.86
C ARG A 5 -24.07 -5.46 0.17
N THR A 6 -24.79 -4.60 0.87
CA THR A 6 -24.27 -3.87 2.02
C THR A 6 -24.36 -4.75 3.27
N LEU A 7 -23.49 -4.55 4.24
CA LEU A 7 -23.54 -5.26 5.52
C LEU A 7 -24.84 -5.01 6.29
N ALA A 8 -25.47 -3.86 6.07
CA ALA A 8 -26.78 -3.51 6.62
C ALA A 8 -27.91 -4.43 6.14
N ASP A 9 -27.83 -4.95 4.92
CA ASP A 9 -28.86 -5.82 4.34
C ASP A 9 -28.94 -7.20 5.02
N LYS A 10 -27.94 -7.56 5.82
CA LYS A 10 -27.87 -8.86 6.52
C LYS A 10 -28.26 -8.80 8.00
N GLY A 11 -28.54 -7.61 8.56
CA GLY A 11 -28.97 -7.46 9.96
C GLY A 11 -27.97 -7.94 11.01
N ILE A 12 -26.67 -8.04 10.63
CA ILE A 12 -25.60 -8.58 11.48
C ILE A 12 -24.54 -7.50 11.65
N ALA A 13 -24.01 -7.35 12.85
CA ALA A 13 -22.93 -6.39 13.16
C ALA A 13 -21.59 -6.68 12.46
N GLY A 14 -21.54 -7.67 11.59
CA GLY A 14 -20.47 -8.06 10.70
C GLY A 14 -20.73 -9.47 10.17
N PRO A 15 -20.41 -9.76 8.89
CA PRO A 15 -20.54 -11.14 8.41
C PRO A 15 -19.54 -12.01 9.16
N THR A 16 -19.98 -13.20 9.59
CA THR A 16 -19.05 -14.23 10.01
C THR A 16 -18.20 -14.64 8.79
N ALA A 17 -16.95 -15.04 9.01
CA ALA A 17 -16.07 -15.49 7.92
C ALA A 17 -16.73 -16.59 7.05
N ALA A 18 -17.57 -17.45 7.66
CA ALA A 18 -18.33 -18.47 6.96
C ALA A 18 -19.33 -17.92 5.94
N HIS A 19 -20.06 -16.84 6.28
CA HIS A 19 -21.02 -16.23 5.36
C HIS A 19 -20.35 -15.59 4.15
N VAL A 20 -19.17 -15.00 4.35
CA VAL A 20 -18.39 -14.44 3.22
C VAL A 20 -17.90 -15.55 2.31
N ILE A 21 -17.47 -16.68 2.87
CA ILE A 21 -17.03 -17.84 2.09
C ILE A 21 -18.17 -18.42 1.28
N GLU A 22 -19.37 -18.57 1.86
CA GLU A 22 -20.55 -19.08 1.15
C GLU A 22 -20.99 -18.17 -0.02
N ASP A 23 -21.00 -16.86 0.20
CA ASP A 23 -21.50 -15.91 -0.82
C ASP A 23 -20.51 -15.68 -1.97
N VAL A 24 -19.21 -15.80 -1.73
CA VAL A 24 -18.15 -15.41 -2.69
C VAL A 24 -17.41 -16.63 -3.25
N HIS A 25 -17.38 -17.74 -2.55
CA HIS A 25 -16.56 -18.91 -2.88
C HIS A 25 -17.06 -19.68 -4.12
N THR A 26 -18.36 -19.81 -4.31
CA THR A 26 -18.93 -20.76 -5.27
C THR A 26 -18.61 -20.47 -6.74
N PRO A 27 -18.62 -19.21 -7.26
CA PRO A 27 -18.29 -18.96 -8.65
C PRO A 27 -16.88 -18.40 -8.89
N LEU A 28 -16.14 -17.95 -7.86
CA LEU A 28 -14.98 -17.05 -8.07
C LEU A 28 -13.62 -17.71 -7.91
N ASN A 29 -13.56 -18.96 -7.49
CA ASN A 29 -12.30 -19.69 -7.34
C ASN A 29 -11.24 -18.86 -6.60
N LEU A 30 -11.50 -18.56 -5.31
CA LEU A 30 -10.68 -17.67 -4.48
C LEU A 30 -9.33 -18.28 -4.14
N ALA A 31 -8.29 -17.51 -4.29
CA ALA A 31 -6.94 -17.83 -3.83
C ALA A 31 -6.78 -17.51 -2.34
N TYR A 32 -7.26 -16.33 -1.89
CA TYR A 32 -7.28 -15.93 -0.48
C TYR A 32 -8.24 -14.76 -0.25
N LEU A 33 -8.51 -14.49 1.04
CA LEU A 33 -9.25 -13.32 1.50
C LEU A 33 -8.30 -12.35 2.18
N THR A 34 -8.53 -11.05 2.01
CA THR A 34 -7.86 -9.99 2.73
C THR A 34 -8.85 -8.91 3.14
N PHE A 35 -8.39 -7.94 3.93
CA PHE A 35 -9.26 -6.92 4.50
C PHE A 35 -8.68 -5.53 4.22
N THR A 36 -9.55 -4.57 3.90
CA THR A 36 -9.10 -3.18 3.82
C THR A 36 -8.96 -2.60 5.23
N THR A 37 -7.94 -1.78 5.42
CA THR A 37 -7.65 -1.10 6.68
C THR A 37 -8.23 0.30 6.71
N GLY A 38 -9.48 0.46 6.27
CA GLY A 38 -10.15 1.77 6.30
C GLY A 38 -10.24 2.33 7.72
N THR A 39 -10.09 3.67 7.83
CA THR A 39 -10.25 4.42 9.10
C THR A 39 -11.70 4.45 9.61
N SER A 40 -12.65 3.93 8.83
CA SER A 40 -14.06 3.76 9.20
C SER A 40 -14.30 2.37 9.79
N ALA A 41 -15.31 2.24 10.63
CA ALA A 41 -15.69 0.99 11.31
C ALA A 41 -16.01 -0.18 10.37
N PHE A 42 -16.07 0.04 9.07
CA PHE A 42 -16.34 -0.96 8.04
C PHE A 42 -15.05 -1.36 7.34
N GLN A 43 -14.50 -2.51 7.68
CA GLN A 43 -13.48 -3.17 6.89
C GLN A 43 -14.16 -3.92 5.75
N ASN A 44 -13.77 -3.62 4.51
CA ASN A 44 -14.20 -4.41 3.38
C ASN A 44 -13.43 -5.74 3.36
N ILE A 45 -14.12 -6.81 3.07
CA ILE A 45 -13.51 -8.11 2.79
C ILE A 45 -13.26 -8.19 1.30
N VAL A 46 -12.03 -8.47 0.92
CA VAL A 46 -11.59 -8.56 -0.46
C VAL A 46 -11.25 -10.01 -0.78
N GLY A 47 -11.97 -10.58 -1.74
CA GLY A 47 -11.65 -11.89 -2.29
C GLY A 47 -10.69 -11.77 -3.48
N VAL A 48 -9.51 -12.35 -3.36
CA VAL A 48 -8.54 -12.42 -4.46
C VAL A 48 -8.71 -13.75 -5.19
N THR A 49 -9.01 -13.69 -6.47
CA THR A 49 -9.20 -14.90 -7.29
C THR A 49 -7.86 -15.44 -7.81
N TYR A 50 -7.83 -16.73 -8.18
CA TYR A 50 -6.67 -17.31 -8.85
C TYR A 50 -6.37 -16.63 -10.21
N ALA A 51 -7.37 -16.08 -10.87
CA ALA A 51 -7.19 -15.33 -12.12
C ALA A 51 -6.42 -14.02 -11.91
N GLU A 52 -6.63 -13.33 -10.78
CA GLU A 52 -5.95 -12.07 -10.45
C GLU A 52 -4.54 -12.29 -9.86
N LEU A 53 -4.31 -13.42 -9.22
CA LEU A 53 -3.07 -13.70 -8.49
C LEU A 53 -1.79 -13.53 -9.33
N PRO A 54 -1.71 -13.96 -10.62
CA PRO A 54 -0.51 -13.76 -11.43
C PRO A 54 -0.15 -12.28 -11.65
N ALA A 55 -1.15 -11.41 -11.82
CA ALA A 55 -0.91 -9.97 -12.01
C ALA A 55 -0.33 -9.35 -10.72
N ARG A 56 -0.87 -9.73 -9.55
CA ARG A 56 -0.35 -9.31 -8.24
C ARG A 56 1.08 -9.77 -8.01
N ILE A 57 1.39 -11.03 -8.32
CA ILE A 57 2.74 -11.59 -8.16
C ILE A 57 3.72 -10.82 -9.06
N ARG A 58 3.39 -10.61 -10.34
CA ARG A 58 4.27 -9.84 -11.25
C ARG A 58 4.51 -8.42 -10.77
N ALA A 59 3.47 -7.71 -10.32
CA ALA A 59 3.60 -6.36 -9.78
C ALA A 59 4.51 -6.32 -8.54
N SER A 60 4.35 -7.27 -7.64
CA SER A 60 5.19 -7.41 -6.44
C SER A 60 6.65 -7.69 -6.78
N VAL A 61 6.91 -8.63 -7.70
CA VAL A 61 8.27 -8.96 -8.15
C VAL A 61 8.94 -7.73 -8.77
N ARG A 62 8.22 -6.99 -9.63
CA ARG A 62 8.75 -5.74 -10.23
C ARG A 62 9.15 -4.70 -9.19
N ILE A 63 8.39 -4.57 -8.09
CA ILE A 63 8.75 -3.68 -6.98
C ILE A 63 10.05 -4.14 -6.31
N LEU A 64 10.12 -5.42 -5.95
CA LEU A 64 11.28 -5.97 -5.25
C LEU A 64 12.56 -5.86 -6.09
N GLU A 65 12.47 -6.14 -7.39
CA GLU A 65 13.57 -5.99 -8.35
C GLU A 65 13.99 -4.53 -8.50
N ARG A 66 13.03 -3.59 -8.67
CA ARG A 66 13.32 -2.15 -8.78
C ARG A 66 13.96 -1.59 -7.52
N ALA A 67 13.54 -2.07 -6.35
CA ALA A 67 14.17 -1.73 -5.08
C ALA A 67 15.57 -2.36 -4.91
N GLY A 68 16.01 -3.19 -5.86
CA GLY A 68 17.31 -3.84 -5.83
C GLY A 68 17.45 -4.93 -4.79
N LEU A 69 16.33 -5.51 -4.31
CA LEU A 69 16.34 -6.62 -3.37
C LEU A 69 16.75 -7.93 -4.07
N LYS A 70 17.30 -8.85 -3.29
CA LYS A 70 17.85 -10.12 -3.76
C LYS A 70 17.28 -11.28 -2.95
N HIS A 71 17.36 -12.47 -3.53
CA HIS A 71 17.07 -13.72 -2.81
C HIS A 71 17.90 -13.81 -1.52
N GLY A 72 17.24 -14.13 -0.43
CA GLY A 72 17.85 -14.25 0.89
C GLY A 72 17.87 -12.96 1.72
N ASP A 73 17.52 -11.81 1.10
CA ASP A 73 17.44 -10.55 1.83
C ASP A 73 16.36 -10.60 2.91
N LYS A 74 16.61 -9.86 4.00
CA LYS A 74 15.65 -9.70 5.09
C LYS A 74 14.74 -8.50 4.81
N LEU A 75 13.44 -8.72 4.91
CA LEU A 75 12.41 -7.70 4.84
C LEU A 75 11.72 -7.56 6.20
N LEU A 76 11.86 -6.42 6.84
CA LEU A 76 11.14 -6.09 8.07
C LEU A 76 9.81 -5.41 7.73
N VAL A 77 8.71 -6.00 8.20
CA VAL A 77 7.35 -5.49 7.98
C VAL A 77 6.85 -4.82 9.25
N THR A 78 6.61 -3.51 9.19
CA THR A 78 6.12 -2.74 10.34
C THR A 78 4.61 -2.82 10.50
N TYR A 79 3.89 -3.08 9.41
CA TYR A 79 2.44 -3.16 9.36
C TYR A 79 1.98 -4.40 8.59
N PRO A 80 1.56 -5.48 9.28
CA PRO A 80 1.26 -6.77 8.65
C PRO A 80 0.33 -6.75 7.43
N PRO A 81 -0.73 -5.93 7.37
CA PRO A 81 -1.60 -5.86 6.18
C PRO A 81 -0.88 -5.53 4.87
N LEU A 82 0.28 -4.86 4.90
CA LEU A 82 1.05 -4.56 3.69
C LEU A 82 1.57 -5.83 2.98
N VAL A 83 1.75 -6.93 3.71
CA VAL A 83 2.13 -8.22 3.11
C VAL A 83 1.06 -8.75 2.17
N ASN A 84 -0.21 -8.52 2.48
CA ASN A 84 -1.32 -8.99 1.65
C ASN A 84 -1.35 -8.24 0.30
N VAL A 85 -0.86 -7.01 0.26
CA VAL A 85 -0.72 -6.24 -0.99
C VAL A 85 0.35 -6.84 -1.88
N PHE A 86 1.48 -7.32 -1.29
CA PHE A 86 2.52 -8.05 -2.02
C PHE A 86 2.06 -9.43 -2.51
N SER A 87 1.14 -10.09 -1.84
CA SER A 87 0.93 -11.53 -1.88
C SER A 87 2.07 -12.29 -1.16
N GLY A 88 1.71 -13.11 -0.17
CA GLY A 88 2.69 -13.93 0.56
C GLY A 88 3.45 -14.89 -0.36
N GLN A 89 2.80 -15.34 -1.44
CA GLN A 89 3.42 -16.20 -2.46
C GLN A 89 4.56 -15.46 -3.20
N ALA A 90 4.34 -14.19 -3.60
CA ALA A 90 5.37 -13.41 -4.28
C ALA A 90 6.62 -13.22 -3.41
N LEU A 91 6.46 -12.90 -2.13
CA LEU A 91 7.57 -12.73 -1.20
C LEU A 91 8.35 -14.04 -0.99
N LYS A 92 7.63 -15.16 -0.89
CA LYS A 92 8.20 -16.50 -0.75
C LYS A 92 8.97 -16.93 -1.99
N ASP A 93 8.37 -16.77 -3.18
CA ASP A 93 8.97 -17.18 -4.45
C ASP A 93 10.20 -16.31 -4.80
N PHE A 94 10.16 -15.02 -4.44
CA PHE A 94 11.33 -14.14 -4.54
C PHE A 94 12.45 -14.54 -3.55
N GLY A 95 12.08 -15.30 -2.50
CA GLY A 95 13.02 -15.82 -1.50
C GLY A 95 13.41 -14.83 -0.42
N LEU A 96 12.56 -13.87 -0.10
CA LEU A 96 12.78 -12.95 1.02
C LEU A 96 12.55 -13.62 2.37
N LYS A 97 13.33 -13.22 3.35
CA LYS A 97 13.15 -13.58 4.77
C LYS A 97 12.36 -12.48 5.47
N CYS A 98 11.03 -12.66 5.53
CA CYS A 98 10.15 -11.66 6.14
C CYS A 98 10.13 -11.82 7.66
N SER A 99 10.25 -10.70 8.37
CA SER A 99 10.00 -10.58 9.81
C SER A 99 8.95 -9.51 10.06
N PHE A 100 8.25 -9.64 11.19
CA PHE A 100 7.13 -8.77 11.54
C PHE A 100 7.35 -8.17 12.92
N LEU A 101 6.96 -6.91 13.10
CA LEU A 101 6.94 -6.33 14.43
C LEU A 101 5.90 -7.05 15.31
N VAL A 102 6.33 -7.48 16.48
CA VAL A 102 5.44 -8.07 17.49
C VAL A 102 4.42 -7.04 18.00
N ARG A 103 4.80 -5.77 18.01
CA ARG A 103 3.96 -4.63 18.37
C ARG A 103 4.26 -3.46 17.43
N SER A 104 3.24 -2.74 17.02
CA SER A 104 3.38 -1.49 16.25
C SER A 104 3.85 -0.35 17.15
N SER A 105 5.07 -0.45 17.68
CA SER A 105 5.72 0.60 18.48
C SER A 105 7.05 1.00 17.88
N ARG A 106 7.41 2.26 18.04
CA ARG A 106 8.67 2.81 17.53
C ARG A 106 9.89 2.14 18.16
N ASP A 107 9.82 1.85 19.47
CA ASP A 107 10.89 1.15 20.19
C ASP A 107 11.09 -0.28 19.66
N ALA A 108 9.98 -1.02 19.41
CA ALA A 108 10.06 -2.35 18.82
C ALA A 108 10.66 -2.31 17.41
N PHE A 109 10.31 -1.30 16.63
CA PHE A 109 10.89 -1.09 15.30
C PHE A 109 12.40 -0.82 15.38
N LEU A 110 12.85 0.11 16.23
CA LEU A 110 14.26 0.44 16.39
C LEU A 110 15.07 -0.78 16.89
N ALA A 111 14.51 -1.53 17.85
CA ALA A 111 15.12 -2.75 18.33
C ALA A 111 15.24 -3.84 17.24
N ALA A 112 14.21 -4.01 16.41
CA ALA A 112 14.23 -4.94 15.28
C ALA A 112 15.24 -4.48 14.21
N LEU A 113 15.24 -3.20 13.87
CA LEU A 113 16.17 -2.60 12.90
C LEU A 113 17.63 -2.83 13.32
N TYR A 114 17.94 -2.61 14.60
CA TYR A 114 19.26 -2.85 15.18
C TYR A 114 19.65 -4.33 15.15
N LYS A 115 18.77 -5.21 15.65
CA LYS A 115 19.08 -6.64 15.84
C LYS A 115 19.10 -7.42 14.53
N GLU A 116 18.13 -7.18 13.66
CA GLU A 116 17.92 -7.99 12.46
C GLU A 116 18.73 -7.48 11.27
N ARG A 117 19.05 -6.17 11.26
CA ARG A 117 19.76 -5.49 10.18
C ARG A 117 19.16 -5.83 8.80
N PRO A 118 17.86 -5.51 8.58
CA PRO A 118 17.17 -5.88 7.35
C PRO A 118 17.74 -5.13 6.15
N ALA A 119 17.68 -5.75 4.97
CA ALA A 119 18.00 -5.09 3.70
C ALA A 119 16.92 -4.07 3.32
N ALA A 120 15.66 -4.38 3.68
CA ALA A 120 14.54 -3.47 3.44
C ALA A 120 13.53 -3.46 4.61
N VAL A 121 12.83 -2.35 4.70
CA VAL A 121 11.69 -2.16 5.62
C VAL A 121 10.48 -1.76 4.78
N VAL A 122 9.31 -2.33 5.05
CA VAL A 122 8.03 -1.86 4.51
C VAL A 122 7.15 -1.31 5.62
N GLY A 123 6.62 -0.09 5.44
CA GLY A 123 5.82 0.58 6.47
C GLY A 123 5.27 1.94 6.07
N GLU A 124 4.54 2.57 6.97
CA GLU A 124 4.03 3.93 6.77
C GLU A 124 5.13 4.97 6.98
N SER A 125 5.22 5.94 6.08
CA SER A 125 6.30 6.95 6.07
C SER A 125 6.34 7.81 7.34
N ALA A 126 5.19 8.24 7.86
CA ALA A 126 5.11 9.03 9.07
C ALA A 126 5.58 8.25 10.31
N PHE A 127 5.22 6.95 10.40
CA PHE A 127 5.71 6.07 11.46
C PHE A 127 7.23 5.90 11.41
N LEU A 128 7.78 5.64 10.22
CA LEU A 128 9.22 5.47 10.03
C LEU A 128 9.98 6.76 10.37
N ARG A 129 9.49 7.92 9.93
CA ARG A 129 10.08 9.22 10.26
C ARG A 129 10.11 9.46 11.77
N ALA A 130 8.97 9.25 12.44
CA ALA A 130 8.89 9.46 13.89
C ALA A 130 9.86 8.54 14.65
N ALA A 131 9.95 7.26 14.28
CA ALA A 131 10.87 6.32 14.92
C ALA A 131 12.35 6.70 14.70
N LEU A 132 12.72 7.10 13.48
CA LEU A 132 14.08 7.54 13.18
C LEU A 132 14.43 8.85 13.92
N THR A 133 13.47 9.77 14.04
CA THR A 133 13.65 10.99 14.85
C THR A 133 13.90 10.65 16.33
N ASP A 134 13.15 9.68 16.88
CA ASP A 134 13.40 9.19 18.24
C ASP A 134 14.81 8.60 18.37
N ALA A 135 15.28 7.80 17.42
CA ALA A 135 16.64 7.25 17.44
C ALA A 135 17.71 8.33 17.44
N LYS A 136 17.51 9.41 16.68
CA LYS A 136 18.40 10.58 16.68
C LYS A 136 18.42 11.26 18.05
N ASN A 137 17.26 11.49 18.64
CA ASN A 137 17.12 12.13 19.94
C ASN A 137 17.71 11.30 21.09
N MET A 138 17.65 9.97 20.98
CA MET A 138 18.26 9.04 21.94
C MET A 138 19.77 8.84 21.75
N GLY A 139 20.35 9.36 20.67
CA GLY A 139 21.76 9.20 20.36
C GLY A 139 22.17 7.80 19.91
N VAL A 140 21.22 6.96 19.45
CA VAL A 140 21.48 5.57 19.00
C VAL A 140 21.55 5.42 17.49
N ALA A 141 21.59 6.51 16.76
CA ALA A 141 21.55 6.52 15.29
C ALA A 141 22.78 5.85 14.65
N GLU A 142 23.94 5.93 15.29
CA GLU A 142 25.19 5.34 14.79
C GLU A 142 25.15 3.81 14.76
N ASP A 143 24.38 3.20 15.65
CA ASP A 143 24.26 1.74 15.76
C ASP A 143 23.32 1.13 14.72
N LEU A 144 22.51 1.97 14.03
CA LEU A 144 21.55 1.52 13.05
C LEU A 144 22.23 1.07 11.73
N PRO A 145 21.62 0.12 11.01
CA PRO A 145 22.15 -0.35 9.73
C PRO A 145 22.14 0.77 8.68
N LYS A 146 23.10 0.75 7.76
CA LYS A 146 23.18 1.70 6.65
C LYS A 146 22.82 1.01 5.33
N GLY A 147 22.36 1.78 4.34
CA GLY A 147 21.99 1.28 3.02
C GLY A 147 20.67 0.52 2.97
N VAL A 148 19.79 0.77 3.95
CA VAL A 148 18.46 0.13 4.03
C VAL A 148 17.53 0.69 2.97
N LYS A 149 16.71 -0.16 2.32
CA LYS A 149 15.63 0.27 1.44
C LYS A 149 14.36 0.50 2.26
N LEU A 150 13.77 1.70 2.19
CA LEU A 150 12.50 1.99 2.84
C LEU A 150 11.39 1.96 1.79
N LEU A 151 10.53 0.96 1.85
CA LEU A 151 9.36 0.79 0.99
C LEU A 151 8.15 1.38 1.73
N THR A 152 7.83 2.64 1.44
CA THR A 152 6.75 3.35 2.14
C THR A 152 5.41 3.12 1.47
N ALA A 153 4.39 2.81 2.25
CA ALA A 153 3.05 2.50 1.74
C ALA A 153 1.96 2.74 2.79
N GLY A 154 0.70 2.66 2.35
CA GLY A 154 -0.49 2.80 3.19
C GLY A 154 -1.02 4.23 3.24
N THR A 155 -0.16 5.20 3.39
CA THR A 155 -0.45 6.64 3.36
C THR A 155 0.40 7.34 2.31
N PRO A 156 0.04 8.57 1.86
CA PRO A 156 0.93 9.38 1.04
C PRO A 156 2.30 9.55 1.68
N LEU A 157 3.35 9.56 0.86
CA LEU A 157 4.72 9.72 1.35
C LEU A 157 4.89 11.03 2.13
N ASP A 158 5.36 10.90 3.36
CA ASP A 158 5.84 12.03 4.16
C ASP A 158 7.24 12.43 3.66
N LEU A 159 7.31 13.56 2.96
CA LEU A 159 8.56 14.03 2.35
C LEU A 159 9.64 14.36 3.38
N GLU A 160 9.27 14.66 4.63
CA GLU A 160 10.23 14.91 5.71
C GLU A 160 10.97 13.63 6.13
N LEU A 161 10.48 12.44 5.75
CA LEU A 161 11.22 11.20 5.95
C LEU A 161 12.52 11.18 5.14
N LEU A 162 12.54 11.75 3.94
CA LEU A 162 13.68 11.64 3.02
C LEU A 162 15.01 12.10 3.63
N PRO A 163 15.12 13.34 4.17
CA PRO A 163 16.37 13.79 4.78
C PRO A 163 16.75 12.98 6.03
N VAL A 164 15.79 12.60 6.84
CA VAL A 164 16.04 11.82 8.08
C VAL A 164 16.53 10.41 7.74
N ALA A 165 15.92 9.76 6.78
CA ALA A 165 16.30 8.42 6.33
C ALA A 165 17.70 8.43 5.68
N GLN A 166 18.00 9.45 4.88
CA GLN A 166 19.33 9.62 4.28
C GLN A 166 20.41 9.86 5.35
N GLU A 167 20.12 10.77 6.30
CA GLU A 167 21.08 11.09 7.38
C GLU A 167 21.38 9.86 8.26
N LEU A 168 20.34 9.15 8.72
CA LEU A 168 20.51 8.13 9.75
C LEU A 168 20.78 6.74 9.20
N LEU A 169 20.23 6.38 8.06
CA LEU A 169 20.35 5.03 7.50
C LEU A 169 21.06 5.00 6.14
N GLN A 170 21.39 6.14 5.54
CA GLN A 170 21.80 6.22 4.14
C GLN A 170 20.80 5.46 3.24
N ALA A 171 19.52 5.60 3.56
CA ALA A 171 18.45 4.81 2.97
C ALA A 171 18.01 5.37 1.62
N GLU A 172 17.68 4.46 0.69
CA GLU A 172 16.84 4.76 -0.45
C GLU A 172 15.37 4.64 -0.02
N VAL A 173 14.58 5.69 -0.26
CA VAL A 173 13.16 5.72 0.09
C VAL A 173 12.33 5.59 -1.18
N HIS A 174 11.45 4.61 -1.21
CA HIS A 174 10.55 4.34 -2.33
C HIS A 174 9.10 4.52 -1.88
N ASP A 175 8.33 5.22 -2.70
CA ASP A 175 6.89 5.45 -2.50
C ASP A 175 6.09 4.40 -3.26
N LEU A 176 5.39 3.55 -2.52
CA LEU A 176 4.54 2.50 -3.08
C LEU A 176 3.07 2.91 -3.01
N TYR A 177 2.39 2.86 -4.13
CA TYR A 177 0.95 3.02 -4.21
C TYR A 177 0.30 1.71 -4.59
N GLY A 178 -0.70 1.31 -3.80
CA GLY A 178 -1.49 0.10 -4.02
C GLY A 178 -2.64 -0.01 -3.02
N CYS A 179 -3.44 -1.04 -3.17
CA CYS A 179 -4.58 -1.31 -2.32
C CYS A 179 -4.79 -2.82 -2.14
N GLN A 180 -5.59 -3.18 -1.15
CA GLN A 180 -5.91 -4.58 -0.87
C GLN A 180 -6.69 -5.23 -2.03
N GLU A 181 -7.51 -4.45 -2.73
CA GLU A 181 -8.38 -4.92 -3.81
C GLU A 181 -7.59 -5.39 -5.03
N ILE A 182 -6.56 -4.65 -5.43
CA ILE A 182 -5.84 -4.88 -6.69
C ILE A 182 -4.38 -5.29 -6.48
N GLY A 183 -3.79 -4.99 -5.33
CA GLY A 183 -2.36 -5.15 -5.09
C GLY A 183 -1.59 -3.88 -5.41
N TRP A 184 -0.32 -4.00 -5.76
CA TRP A 184 0.54 -2.87 -6.08
C TRP A 184 0.24 -2.30 -7.46
N LEU A 185 0.17 -0.99 -7.56
CA LEU A 185 -0.18 -0.23 -8.75
C LEU A 185 1.00 0.59 -9.29
N ALA A 186 1.74 1.27 -8.41
CA ALA A 186 2.89 2.07 -8.79
C ALA A 186 4.00 2.05 -7.72
N MET A 187 5.23 2.27 -8.15
CA MET A 187 6.41 2.53 -7.32
C MET A 187 7.08 3.80 -7.83
N ASP A 188 7.31 4.76 -6.94
CA ASP A 188 7.88 6.07 -7.26
C ASP A 188 7.13 6.77 -8.41
N GLY A 189 5.81 6.58 -8.44
CA GLY A 189 4.93 7.10 -9.48
C GLY A 189 4.97 6.36 -10.83
N ILE A 190 5.75 5.29 -10.94
CA ILE A 190 5.85 4.49 -12.17
C ILE A 190 4.98 3.23 -12.01
N PRO A 191 4.08 2.92 -12.96
CA PRO A 191 3.28 1.72 -12.91
C PRO A 191 4.11 0.44 -12.79
N VAL A 192 3.59 -0.51 -12.01
CA VAL A 192 4.15 -1.85 -11.88
C VAL A 192 3.24 -2.92 -12.49
N ARG A 193 2.09 -2.52 -13.02
CA ARG A 193 1.15 -3.36 -13.78
C ARG A 193 1.05 -2.84 -15.21
N ASP A 194 0.72 -3.72 -16.13
CA ASP A 194 0.59 -3.41 -17.56
C ASP A 194 -0.81 -2.91 -17.94
N ASP A 195 -1.79 -3.07 -17.05
CA ASP A 195 -3.21 -2.74 -17.20
C ASP A 195 -3.61 -1.43 -16.49
N ILE A 196 -2.65 -0.52 -16.29
CA ILE A 196 -2.88 0.80 -15.70
C ILE A 196 -3.17 1.80 -16.82
N GLU A 197 -4.27 2.53 -16.65
CA GLU A 197 -4.65 3.66 -17.48
C GLU A 197 -4.86 4.91 -16.62
N LEU A 198 -4.69 6.07 -17.21
CA LEU A 198 -4.99 7.35 -16.59
C LEU A 198 -6.03 8.10 -17.42
N THR A 199 -7.10 8.53 -16.77
CA THR A 199 -8.15 9.35 -17.40
C THR A 199 -8.19 10.74 -16.77
N PRO A 200 -8.34 11.83 -17.55
CA PRO A 200 -8.52 13.17 -16.99
C PRO A 200 -9.72 13.18 -16.03
N ALA A 201 -9.52 13.64 -14.80
CA ALA A 201 -10.57 13.70 -13.78
C ALA A 201 -10.96 15.15 -13.45
N ALA A 202 -10.03 15.94 -12.89
CA ALA A 202 -10.33 17.29 -12.43
C ALA A 202 -9.13 18.22 -12.61
N ILE A 203 -9.39 19.53 -12.62
CA ILE A 203 -8.36 20.57 -12.52
C ILE A 203 -8.43 21.15 -11.11
N ARG A 204 -7.33 21.10 -10.36
CA ARG A 204 -7.23 21.59 -8.99
C ARG A 204 -6.01 22.48 -8.85
N GLY A 205 -6.21 23.71 -8.37
CA GLY A 205 -5.13 24.69 -8.29
C GLY A 205 -4.41 24.95 -9.61
N GLY A 206 -5.13 24.86 -10.74
CA GLY A 206 -4.54 25.03 -12.08
C GLY A 206 -3.80 23.80 -12.63
N GLN A 207 -3.72 22.71 -11.88
CA GLN A 207 -3.08 21.46 -12.30
C GLN A 207 -4.11 20.40 -12.69
N GLN A 208 -3.89 19.70 -13.81
CA GLN A 208 -4.71 18.55 -14.22
C GLN A 208 -4.40 17.35 -13.32
N TYR A 209 -5.45 16.75 -12.79
CA TYR A 209 -5.43 15.47 -12.09
C TYR A 209 -5.99 14.37 -12.98
N TYR A 210 -5.43 13.19 -12.86
CA TYR A 210 -5.82 12.01 -13.62
C TYR A 210 -6.25 10.92 -12.65
N GLU A 211 -7.42 10.33 -12.88
CA GLU A 211 -7.87 9.15 -12.16
C GLU A 211 -7.12 7.91 -12.67
N LEU A 212 -6.69 7.07 -11.73
CA LEU A 212 -6.04 5.82 -12.05
C LEU A 212 -7.09 4.73 -12.25
N ILE A 213 -6.99 4.06 -13.39
CA ILE A 213 -7.80 2.90 -13.77
C ILE A 213 -6.88 1.68 -13.76
N ALA A 214 -7.26 0.61 -13.08
CA ALA A 214 -6.52 -0.64 -13.04
C ALA A 214 -7.39 -1.80 -13.52
N GLY A 215 -6.98 -2.50 -14.58
CA GLY A 215 -7.78 -3.58 -15.16
C GLY A 215 -9.17 -3.14 -15.60
N GLY A 216 -9.33 -1.90 -16.05
CA GLY A 216 -10.61 -1.30 -16.43
C GLY A 216 -11.47 -0.81 -15.25
N LEU A 217 -11.00 -0.92 -14.00
CA LEU A 217 -11.72 -0.48 -12.80
C LEU A 217 -11.16 0.85 -12.29
N PRO A 218 -11.99 1.89 -12.10
CA PRO A 218 -11.56 3.14 -11.49
C PRO A 218 -11.20 2.94 -10.02
N MET A 219 -10.04 3.44 -9.61
CA MET A 219 -9.55 3.30 -8.24
C MET A 219 -10.13 4.34 -7.27
N GLY A 220 -10.84 5.34 -7.78
CA GLY A 220 -11.37 6.45 -6.99
C GLY A 220 -10.31 7.42 -6.48
N ASP A 221 -9.06 7.24 -6.88
CA ASP A 221 -7.93 8.10 -6.53
C ASP A 221 -7.40 8.80 -7.79
N SER A 222 -7.12 10.09 -7.67
CA SER A 222 -6.59 10.95 -8.74
C SER A 222 -5.25 11.55 -8.33
N PHE A 223 -4.40 11.74 -9.32
CA PHE A 223 -3.02 12.22 -9.15
C PHE A 223 -2.66 13.29 -10.17
N PRO A 224 -1.85 14.28 -9.81
CA PRO A 224 -1.17 15.09 -10.80
C PRO A 224 -0.01 14.29 -11.41
N CYS A 225 0.38 14.63 -12.63
CA CYS A 225 1.54 14.06 -13.31
C CYS A 225 2.67 15.08 -13.38
N SER A 226 3.92 14.63 -13.30
CA SER A 226 5.09 15.45 -13.59
C SER A 226 5.39 15.44 -15.08
N GLU A 227 5.94 16.54 -15.60
CA GLU A 227 6.35 16.65 -17.01
C GLU A 227 7.57 15.79 -17.33
N SER A 228 8.40 15.50 -16.31
CA SER A 228 9.64 14.75 -16.49
C SER A 228 9.46 13.30 -16.07
N GLY A 229 9.84 12.37 -16.92
CA GLY A 229 10.03 10.99 -16.53
C GLY A 229 9.10 9.99 -17.21
N HIS A 230 8.91 8.90 -16.60
CA HIS A 230 8.29 7.70 -17.16
C HIS A 230 6.78 7.86 -17.31
N VAL A 231 6.29 7.29 -18.34
CA VAL A 231 4.97 7.54 -18.90
C VAL A 231 3.95 6.56 -18.33
N CYS A 232 2.99 7.07 -17.58
CA CYS A 232 1.67 6.48 -17.55
C CYS A 232 0.90 7.04 -18.74
N ASN A 233 0.62 6.22 -19.75
CA ASN A 233 -0.13 6.64 -20.95
C ASN A 233 0.38 7.94 -21.59
N LYS A 234 1.70 8.13 -21.69
CA LYS A 234 2.34 9.31 -22.23
C LYS A 234 2.15 10.62 -21.41
N ALA A 235 1.51 10.53 -20.25
CA ALA A 235 1.21 11.70 -19.41
C ALA A 235 2.28 12.02 -18.34
N GLY A 236 3.37 11.24 -18.30
CA GLY A 236 4.43 11.41 -17.30
C GLY A 236 4.26 10.53 -16.05
N LYS A 237 5.08 10.79 -15.06
CA LYS A 237 5.10 10.08 -13.78
C LYS A 237 4.00 10.64 -12.87
N ILE A 238 3.17 9.77 -12.28
CA ILE A 238 2.18 10.21 -11.29
C ILE A 238 2.85 10.63 -9.98
N ILE A 239 2.30 11.65 -9.33
CA ILE A 239 2.80 12.15 -8.06
C ILE A 239 1.94 11.56 -6.93
N THR A 240 2.31 10.38 -6.46
CA THR A 240 1.55 9.54 -5.52
C THR A 240 1.31 10.19 -4.16
N TYR A 241 2.26 11.00 -3.67
CA TYR A 241 2.11 11.73 -2.41
C TYR A 241 1.17 12.96 -2.50
N ARG A 242 0.68 13.31 -3.71
CA ARG A 242 -0.38 14.29 -3.95
C ARG A 242 -1.70 13.64 -4.32
N ARG A 243 -1.91 12.42 -3.86
CA ARG A 243 -3.15 11.68 -4.08
C ARG A 243 -4.34 12.41 -3.48
N GLU A 244 -5.43 12.47 -4.24
CA GLU A 244 -6.72 12.97 -3.80
C GLU A 244 -7.84 12.02 -4.24
N ARG A 245 -8.96 12.00 -3.51
CA ARG A 245 -10.14 11.27 -3.96
C ARG A 245 -10.71 11.92 -5.21
N THR A 246 -11.06 11.12 -6.23
CA THR A 246 -11.68 11.62 -7.46
C THR A 246 -13.03 12.27 -7.16
N TYR A 247 -13.83 11.63 -6.27
CA TYR A 247 -15.15 12.07 -5.87
C TYR A 247 -15.25 12.23 -4.34
N PRO A 248 -14.66 13.27 -3.74
CA PRO A 248 -14.64 13.44 -2.29
C PRO A 248 -16.03 13.63 -1.67
N GLU A 249 -17.01 14.14 -2.43
CA GLU A 249 -18.40 14.32 -2.02
C GLU A 249 -19.10 13.01 -1.69
N TYR A 250 -18.77 11.92 -2.35
CA TYR A 250 -19.33 10.60 -2.02
C TYR A 250 -18.87 10.08 -0.68
N GLU A 251 -17.64 10.38 -0.30
CA GLU A 251 -17.10 10.00 1.01
C GLU A 251 -17.82 10.71 2.15
N VAL A 252 -18.18 11.98 1.96
CA VAL A 252 -18.93 12.77 2.95
C VAL A 252 -20.37 12.25 3.10
N ILE A 253 -21.05 11.93 2.00
CA ILE A 253 -22.40 11.38 2.02
C ILE A 253 -22.44 10.03 2.74
N VAL A 254 -21.51 9.14 2.45
CA VAL A 254 -21.44 7.82 3.12
C VAL A 254 -21.18 7.96 4.63
N LYS A 255 -20.28 8.84 5.04
CA LYS A 255 -20.02 9.11 6.47
C LYS A 255 -21.24 9.72 7.16
N ALA A 256 -21.95 10.65 6.53
CA ALA A 256 -23.14 11.26 7.08
C ALA A 256 -24.29 10.24 7.23
N THR A 257 -24.49 9.37 6.27
CA THR A 257 -25.52 8.31 6.33
C THR A 257 -25.23 7.30 7.43
N THR A 258 -23.95 6.94 7.64
CA THR A 258 -23.54 6.03 8.71
C THR A 258 -23.75 6.62 10.09
N LEU A 259 -23.51 7.93 10.27
CA LEU A 259 -23.77 8.63 11.52
C LEU A 259 -25.26 8.84 11.83
N ALA A 260 -26.10 8.94 10.81
CA ALA A 260 -27.54 9.09 10.97
C ALA A 260 -28.27 7.78 11.30
N SER A 261 -27.62 6.63 11.06
CA SER A 261 -28.15 5.29 11.34
C SER A 261 -27.63 4.69 12.65
N ALA A 262 -26.85 5.42 13.42
CA ALA A 262 -26.37 5.08 14.77
C ALA A 262 -27.20 5.80 15.83
#